data_349b2881fe5769280db51e8019f9664f
#
_entry.id   349b2881fe5769280db51e8019f9664f
#
_cell.length_a   1.000
_cell.length_b   1.000
_cell.length_c   1.000
_cell.angle_alpha   90.00
_cell.angle_beta   90.00
_cell.angle_gamma   90.00
#
_symmetry.space_group_name_H-M   'P 1'
#
loop_
_entity.id
_entity.type
_entity.pdbx_description
1 polymer ?
#
loop_
_entity_poly.entity_id
_entity_poly.type
_entity_poly.pdbx_seq_one_letter_code
_entity_poly.pdbx_strand_id
1 'polypeptide(L)'
;MSHALPLFLAYAPAAPAPTLPRPFTPVPMAYQAAPDGQLLRAGENALPAGSVLLVGGTAPAAPTGRDWFCRQVLAECRRQQAAGVLANWAETPAGQALAQELAGALEKRHLSFTVPEAFAPSAPSAQVLISSQLSGGTLRGRIREALERYGSRVVLALECSPCAFVLPCPDGQGTTLTLPELRERFARHQCRAWFSENFYCQYATYREAERLHLILYDNAASVQAKLDLAAELGLAGALVCWEEISGFQPSVW
;
A
#
# COMPACT_ATOMS: atom_id res chain seq x y z
N MET A 1 10.41 -11.91 22.90
CA MET A 1 9.32 -12.59 22.15
C MET A 1 9.16 -11.84 20.85
N SER A 2 9.47 -12.45 19.71
CA SER A 2 9.26 -11.80 18.40
C SER A 2 7.75 -11.71 18.17
N HIS A 3 7.18 -10.51 18.23
CA HIS A 3 5.80 -10.29 17.80
C HIS A 3 5.73 -10.53 16.30
N ALA A 4 4.80 -11.36 15.86
CA ALA A 4 4.56 -11.54 14.43
C ALA A 4 4.17 -10.17 13.83
N LEU A 5 4.78 -9.81 12.68
CA LEU A 5 4.47 -8.58 11.97
C LEU A 5 2.99 -8.56 11.56
N PRO A 6 2.20 -7.53 11.97
CA PRO A 6 0.83 -7.36 11.50
C PRO A 6 0.78 -7.25 9.97
N LEU A 7 -0.08 -8.05 9.34
CA LEU A 7 -0.28 -8.04 7.89
C LEU A 7 -1.65 -7.44 7.56
N PHE A 8 -1.66 -6.42 6.71
CA PHE A 8 -2.86 -5.84 6.11
C PHE A 8 -2.98 -6.33 4.67
N LEU A 9 -4.15 -6.85 4.29
CA LEU A 9 -4.38 -7.37 2.95
C LEU A 9 -5.46 -6.55 2.25
N ALA A 10 -5.04 -5.72 1.29
CA ALA A 10 -5.94 -4.99 0.41
C ALA A 10 -6.47 -5.90 -0.69
N TYR A 11 -7.75 -5.79 -1.03
CA TYR A 11 -8.39 -6.56 -2.10
C TYR A 11 -9.63 -5.86 -2.67
N ALA A 12 -9.98 -6.20 -3.93
CA ALA A 12 -11.14 -5.64 -4.61
C ALA A 12 -12.46 -6.08 -3.95
N PRO A 13 -13.45 -5.18 -3.82
CA PRO A 13 -14.70 -5.44 -3.08
C PRO A 13 -15.62 -6.46 -3.75
N ALA A 14 -15.46 -6.71 -5.04
CA ALA A 14 -16.27 -7.66 -5.80
C ALA A 14 -15.84 -9.13 -5.61
N ALA A 15 -14.64 -9.36 -5.07
CA ALA A 15 -14.14 -10.70 -4.78
C ALA A 15 -14.50 -11.12 -3.35
N PRO A 16 -14.70 -12.41 -3.07
CA PRO A 16 -14.73 -12.89 -1.69
C PRO A 16 -13.39 -12.58 -1.01
N ALA A 17 -13.42 -12.34 0.30
CA ALA A 17 -12.19 -12.08 1.06
C ALA A 17 -11.18 -13.21 0.81
N PRO A 18 -9.93 -12.89 0.44
CA PRO A 18 -8.90 -13.90 0.21
C PRO A 18 -8.64 -14.75 1.46
N THR A 19 -8.17 -15.98 1.25
CA THR A 19 -7.73 -16.85 2.35
C THR A 19 -6.21 -16.98 2.27
N LEU A 20 -5.51 -16.65 3.35
CA LEU A 20 -4.07 -16.85 3.50
C LEU A 20 -3.79 -17.81 4.66
N PRO A 21 -2.68 -18.57 4.61
CA PRO A 21 -2.28 -19.46 5.70
C PRO A 21 -1.84 -18.74 6.98
N ARG A 22 -1.67 -17.44 6.97
CA ARG A 22 -1.34 -16.60 8.14
C ARG A 22 -2.44 -15.59 8.44
N PRO A 23 -2.58 -15.15 9.71
CA PRO A 23 -3.53 -14.11 10.07
C PRO A 23 -3.23 -12.78 9.36
N PHE A 24 -4.28 -12.10 8.93
CA PHE A 24 -4.21 -10.77 8.35
C PHE A 24 -5.42 -9.92 8.71
N THR A 25 -5.26 -8.61 8.64
CA THR A 25 -6.35 -7.64 8.75
C THR A 25 -6.89 -7.36 7.34
N PRO A 26 -8.17 -7.62 7.06
CA PRO A 26 -8.77 -7.33 5.76
C PRO A 26 -8.81 -5.83 5.49
N VAL A 27 -8.45 -5.42 4.26
CA VAL A 27 -8.49 -4.02 3.81
C VAL A 27 -9.27 -3.93 2.48
N PRO A 28 -10.60 -4.01 2.52
CA PRO A 28 -11.42 -3.94 1.31
C PRO A 28 -11.30 -2.56 0.64
N MET A 29 -10.97 -2.53 -0.65
CA MET A 29 -10.88 -1.33 -1.47
C MET A 29 -12.28 -0.87 -1.94
N ALA A 30 -13.19 -0.69 -0.99
CA ALA A 30 -14.61 -0.53 -1.27
C ALA A 30 -15.11 0.91 -1.19
N TYR A 31 -14.30 1.87 -0.73
CA TYR A 31 -14.80 3.22 -0.45
C TYR A 31 -14.06 4.29 -1.23
N GLN A 32 -14.82 5.31 -1.62
CA GLN A 32 -14.28 6.50 -2.27
C GLN A 32 -14.93 7.76 -1.71
N ALA A 33 -14.11 8.79 -1.51
CA ALA A 33 -14.56 10.15 -1.22
C ALA A 33 -14.98 10.81 -2.53
N ALA A 34 -16.19 11.36 -2.58
CA ALA A 34 -16.64 12.20 -3.68
C ALA A 34 -16.37 13.69 -3.37
N PRO A 35 -16.18 14.54 -4.40
CA PRO A 35 -15.91 15.98 -4.21
C PRO A 35 -16.98 16.75 -3.45
N ASP A 36 -18.22 16.28 -3.44
CA ASP A 36 -19.36 16.84 -2.69
C ASP A 36 -19.40 16.41 -1.23
N GLY A 37 -18.51 15.53 -0.79
CA GLY A 37 -18.44 15.01 0.56
C GLY A 37 -19.22 13.72 0.79
N GLN A 38 -19.74 13.07 -0.24
CA GLN A 38 -20.33 11.75 -0.09
C GLN A 38 -19.26 10.66 0.06
N LEU A 39 -19.53 9.70 0.93
CA LEU A 39 -18.78 8.44 0.99
C LEU A 39 -19.47 7.42 0.09
N LEU A 40 -18.87 7.18 -1.07
CA LEU A 40 -19.36 6.18 -2.01
C LEU A 40 -18.83 4.80 -1.62
N ARG A 41 -19.64 3.76 -1.79
CA ARG A 41 -19.27 2.38 -1.54
C ARG A 41 -19.49 1.52 -2.79
N ALA A 42 -18.48 0.76 -3.16
CA ALA A 42 -18.56 -0.27 -4.18
C ALA A 42 -18.94 -1.61 -3.54
N GLY A 43 -19.98 -2.27 -4.10
CA GLY A 43 -20.48 -3.55 -3.61
C GLY A 43 -21.38 -3.43 -2.37
N GLU A 44 -22.25 -4.43 -2.19
CA GLU A 44 -23.23 -4.48 -1.11
C GLU A 44 -22.89 -5.51 -0.01
N ASN A 45 -21.86 -6.35 -0.25
CA ASN A 45 -21.49 -7.42 0.67
C ASN A 45 -21.05 -6.87 2.02
N ALA A 46 -21.43 -7.55 3.10
CA ALA A 46 -20.90 -7.26 4.42
C ALA A 46 -19.37 -7.47 4.43
N LEU A 47 -18.65 -6.55 5.07
CA LEU A 47 -17.20 -6.68 5.23
C LEU A 47 -16.88 -7.56 6.44
N PRO A 48 -15.74 -8.26 6.44
CA PRO A 48 -15.28 -8.97 7.62
C PRO A 48 -15.15 -8.02 8.82
N ALA A 49 -15.64 -8.43 10.00
CA ALA A 49 -15.46 -7.64 11.21
C ALA A 49 -13.96 -7.42 11.49
N GLY A 50 -13.62 -6.23 12.00
CA GLY A 50 -12.21 -5.85 12.22
C GLY A 50 -11.46 -5.40 10.95
N SER A 51 -12.14 -5.27 9.80
CA SER A 51 -11.53 -4.70 8.59
C SER A 51 -11.05 -3.27 8.81
N VAL A 52 -10.03 -2.86 8.06
CA VAL A 52 -9.64 -1.46 7.88
C VAL A 52 -10.23 -0.96 6.57
N LEU A 53 -11.02 0.11 6.62
CA LEU A 53 -11.68 0.65 5.43
C LEU A 53 -10.68 1.45 4.59
N LEU A 54 -10.31 0.96 3.41
CA LEU A 54 -9.52 1.74 2.46
C LEU A 54 -10.45 2.74 1.77
N VAL A 55 -10.14 4.02 1.90
CA VAL A 55 -10.90 5.12 1.32
C VAL A 55 -10.04 5.88 0.32
N GLY A 56 -10.37 5.75 -0.97
CA GLY A 56 -9.76 6.48 -2.07
C GLY A 56 -10.57 7.70 -2.51
N GLY A 57 -10.35 8.14 -3.75
CA GLY A 57 -11.14 9.18 -4.40
C GLY A 57 -10.62 10.60 -4.22
N THR A 58 -11.53 11.58 -4.21
CA THR A 58 -11.18 13.00 -4.15
C THR A 58 -11.71 13.64 -2.88
N ALA A 59 -10.82 14.19 -2.06
CA ALA A 59 -11.20 14.87 -0.82
C ALA A 59 -12.08 16.10 -1.10
N PRO A 60 -13.18 16.31 -0.32
CA PRO A 60 -14.04 17.47 -0.47
C PRO A 60 -13.28 18.78 -0.14
N ALA A 61 -13.38 19.77 -1.03
CA ALA A 61 -12.72 21.07 -0.84
C ALA A 61 -13.36 21.90 0.29
N ALA A 62 -14.71 21.89 0.36
CA ALA A 62 -15.44 22.68 1.34
C ALA A 62 -15.36 22.05 2.74
N PRO A 63 -15.17 22.87 3.81
CA PRO A 63 -15.16 22.36 5.20
C PRO A 63 -16.43 21.60 5.60
N THR A 64 -17.60 22.09 5.16
CA THR A 64 -18.90 21.43 5.43
C THR A 64 -18.98 20.04 4.78
N GLY A 65 -18.40 19.89 3.57
CA GLY A 65 -18.31 18.61 2.88
C GLY A 65 -17.38 17.64 3.62
N ARG A 66 -16.24 18.11 4.14
CA ARG A 66 -15.30 17.29 4.93
C ARG A 66 -15.92 16.83 6.25
N ASP A 67 -16.59 17.73 6.98
CA ASP A 67 -17.29 17.37 8.22
C ASP A 67 -18.41 16.34 7.95
N TRP A 68 -19.17 16.51 6.88
CA TRP A 68 -20.17 15.54 6.44
C TRP A 68 -19.55 14.19 6.11
N PHE A 69 -18.45 14.19 5.35
CA PHE A 69 -17.70 12.99 5.00
C PHE A 69 -17.16 12.25 6.24
N CYS A 70 -16.54 12.98 7.17
CA CYS A 70 -16.04 12.38 8.42
C CYS A 70 -17.17 11.69 9.21
N ARG A 71 -18.34 12.30 9.28
CA ARG A 71 -19.52 11.68 9.94
C ARG A 71 -19.94 10.38 9.25
N GLN A 72 -19.96 10.35 7.91
CA GLN A 72 -20.30 9.14 7.16
C GLN A 72 -19.26 8.03 7.38
N VAL A 73 -17.96 8.36 7.33
CA VAL A 73 -16.88 7.39 7.60
C VAL A 73 -17.05 6.78 8.99
N LEU A 74 -17.30 7.58 10.01
CA LEU A 74 -17.49 7.08 11.38
C LEU A 74 -18.77 6.24 11.54
N ALA A 75 -19.85 6.60 10.87
CA ALA A 75 -21.07 5.80 10.85
C ALA A 75 -20.83 4.45 10.17
N GLU A 76 -20.05 4.46 9.08
CA GLU A 76 -19.71 3.27 8.34
C GLU A 76 -18.75 2.36 9.13
N CYS A 77 -17.73 2.91 9.79
CA CYS A 77 -16.87 2.14 10.70
C CYS A 77 -17.69 1.41 11.77
N ARG A 78 -18.69 2.09 12.36
CA ARG A 78 -19.58 1.45 13.33
C ARG A 78 -20.44 0.36 12.69
N ARG A 79 -21.03 0.63 11.54
CA ARG A 79 -21.90 -0.31 10.81
C ARG A 79 -21.17 -1.59 10.42
N GLN A 80 -19.91 -1.47 10.00
CA GLN A 80 -19.07 -2.58 9.55
C GLN A 80 -18.24 -3.20 10.67
N GLN A 81 -18.30 -2.69 11.90
CA GLN A 81 -17.41 -3.08 12.99
C GLN A 81 -15.92 -2.99 12.58
N ALA A 82 -15.58 -1.92 11.86
CA ALA A 82 -14.23 -1.72 11.34
C ALA A 82 -13.23 -1.37 12.45
N ALA A 83 -11.99 -1.82 12.32
CA ALA A 83 -10.88 -1.50 13.21
C ALA A 83 -10.26 -0.13 12.94
N GLY A 84 -10.48 0.43 11.76
CA GLY A 84 -9.90 1.72 11.37
C GLY A 84 -10.10 2.07 9.90
N VAL A 85 -9.34 3.07 9.46
CA VAL A 85 -9.38 3.63 8.11
C VAL A 85 -7.96 3.75 7.54
N LEU A 86 -7.80 3.47 6.24
CA LEU A 86 -6.60 3.73 5.46
C LEU A 86 -6.95 4.76 4.38
N ALA A 87 -6.25 5.90 4.40
CA ALA A 87 -6.39 6.96 3.42
C ALA A 87 -5.65 6.62 2.12
N ASN A 88 -6.33 6.80 0.98
CA ASN A 88 -5.75 6.62 -0.37
C ASN A 88 -6.30 7.66 -1.35
N TRP A 89 -6.41 8.92 -0.92
CA TRP A 89 -6.80 10.03 -1.78
C TRP A 89 -5.60 10.86 -2.22
N ALA A 90 -5.81 11.71 -3.25
CA ALA A 90 -4.75 12.54 -3.81
C ALA A 90 -4.18 13.55 -2.81
N GLU A 91 -2.88 13.80 -2.89
CA GLU A 91 -2.18 14.82 -2.11
C GLU A 91 -2.54 16.21 -2.61
N THR A 92 -3.53 16.80 -1.98
CA THR A 92 -4.04 18.14 -2.23
C THR A 92 -4.21 18.89 -0.91
N PRO A 93 -4.32 20.23 -0.89
CA PRO A 93 -4.65 20.96 0.33
C PRO A 93 -5.96 20.48 0.99
N ALA A 94 -6.97 20.11 0.19
CA ALA A 94 -8.20 19.52 0.69
C ALA A 94 -7.96 18.13 1.32
N GLY A 95 -7.12 17.32 0.71
CA GLY A 95 -6.70 16.01 1.23
C GLY A 95 -5.96 16.13 2.56
N GLN A 96 -5.06 17.11 2.69
CA GLN A 96 -4.34 17.39 3.94
C GLN A 96 -5.32 17.81 5.06
N ALA A 97 -6.26 18.72 4.76
CA ALA A 97 -7.27 19.14 5.73
C ALA A 97 -8.18 17.98 6.13
N LEU A 98 -8.62 17.14 5.18
CA LEU A 98 -9.41 15.95 5.47
C LEU A 98 -8.67 14.97 6.36
N ALA A 99 -7.38 14.72 6.10
CA ALA A 99 -6.55 13.82 6.92
C ALA A 99 -6.48 14.32 8.37
N GLN A 100 -6.30 15.63 8.59
CA GLN A 100 -6.28 16.24 9.91
C GLN A 100 -7.63 16.10 10.64
N GLU A 101 -8.73 16.42 9.98
CA GLU A 101 -10.07 16.35 10.56
C GLU A 101 -10.47 14.91 10.90
N LEU A 102 -10.18 13.97 9.98
CA LEU A 102 -10.50 12.56 10.17
C LEU A 102 -9.64 11.91 11.25
N ALA A 103 -8.33 12.26 11.33
CA ALA A 103 -7.46 11.77 12.39
C ALA A 103 -8.02 12.05 13.78
N GLY A 104 -8.38 13.32 14.06
CA GLY A 104 -8.97 13.70 15.34
C GLY A 104 -10.33 13.05 15.62
N ALA A 105 -11.09 12.75 14.57
CA ALA A 105 -12.39 12.09 14.70
C ALA A 105 -12.29 10.59 15.01
N LEU A 106 -11.31 9.90 14.40
CA LEU A 106 -11.02 8.47 14.61
C LEU A 106 -10.35 8.22 15.97
N GLU A 107 -9.39 9.06 16.36
CA GLU A 107 -8.69 8.97 17.66
C GLU A 107 -9.66 9.01 18.84
N LYS A 108 -10.65 9.92 18.83
CA LYS A 108 -11.71 10.00 19.85
C LYS A 108 -12.55 8.73 19.96
N ARG A 109 -12.47 7.82 19.01
CA ARG A 109 -13.21 6.54 18.96
C ARG A 109 -12.31 5.31 19.05
N HIS A 110 -11.03 5.53 19.31
CA HIS A 110 -10.02 4.46 19.37
C HIS A 110 -9.96 3.60 18.10
N LEU A 111 -10.22 4.24 16.94
CA LEU A 111 -10.07 3.61 15.63
C LEU A 111 -8.70 3.92 15.06
N SER A 112 -8.06 2.94 14.44
CA SER A 112 -6.77 3.14 13.79
C SER A 112 -6.92 4.04 12.55
N PHE A 113 -5.89 4.85 12.31
CA PHE A 113 -5.80 5.63 11.07
C PHE A 113 -4.43 5.39 10.44
N THR A 114 -4.41 5.02 9.17
CA THR A 114 -3.18 4.85 8.39
C THR A 114 -3.22 5.82 7.21
N VAL A 115 -2.15 6.56 7.02
CA VAL A 115 -2.05 7.57 5.97
C VAL A 115 -0.78 7.39 5.15
N PRO A 116 -0.77 7.68 3.83
CA PRO A 116 0.45 7.86 3.06
C PRO A 116 1.38 8.88 3.71
N GLU A 117 2.67 8.72 3.52
CA GLU A 117 3.72 9.57 4.13
C GLU A 117 3.49 11.07 3.93
N ALA A 118 2.98 11.47 2.77
CA ALA A 118 2.66 12.86 2.45
C ALA A 118 1.66 13.51 3.43
N PHE A 119 0.80 12.71 4.06
CA PHE A 119 -0.20 13.19 5.04
C PHE A 119 0.27 13.12 6.50
N ALA A 120 1.45 12.53 6.77
CA ALA A 120 1.95 12.37 8.13
C ALA A 120 2.01 13.69 8.95
N PRO A 121 2.36 14.85 8.38
CA PRO A 121 2.32 16.12 9.12
C PRO A 121 0.92 16.56 9.54
N SER A 122 -0.11 16.22 8.76
CA SER A 122 -1.51 16.58 9.03
C SER A 122 -2.21 15.59 9.99
N ALA A 123 -1.65 14.38 10.15
CA ALA A 123 -2.20 13.33 11.00
C ALA A 123 -1.10 12.73 11.91
N PRO A 124 -0.60 13.48 12.92
CA PRO A 124 0.58 13.09 13.70
C PRO A 124 0.39 11.83 14.56
N SER A 125 -0.84 11.44 14.89
CA SER A 125 -1.14 10.20 15.62
C SER A 125 -1.36 8.99 14.70
N ALA A 126 -1.48 9.19 13.38
CA ALA A 126 -1.74 8.12 12.43
C ALA A 126 -0.51 7.21 12.20
N GLN A 127 -0.75 5.97 11.79
CA GLN A 127 0.27 5.14 11.19
C GLN A 127 0.67 5.72 9.83
N VAL A 128 1.94 5.60 9.46
CA VAL A 128 2.50 6.19 8.24
C VAL A 128 2.86 5.09 7.26
N LEU A 129 2.18 5.09 6.13
CA LEU A 129 2.41 4.14 5.05
C LEU A 129 3.55 4.65 4.16
N ILE A 130 4.62 3.86 4.05
CA ILE A 130 5.75 4.13 3.15
C ILE A 130 5.81 3.08 2.04
N SER A 131 6.19 3.49 0.83
CA SER A 131 6.34 2.59 -0.31
C SER A 131 7.61 1.74 -0.22
N SER A 132 7.52 0.49 -0.66
CA SER A 132 8.68 -0.38 -0.91
C SER A 132 9.33 -0.15 -2.27
N GLN A 133 8.72 0.62 -3.16
CA GLN A 133 9.35 1.06 -4.42
C GLN A 133 10.30 2.22 -4.15
N LEU A 134 11.48 2.14 -4.76
CA LEU A 134 12.56 3.10 -4.55
C LEU A 134 13.04 3.65 -5.90
N SER A 135 13.28 4.95 -5.94
CA SER A 135 13.99 5.61 -7.04
C SER A 135 15.51 5.68 -6.84
N GLY A 136 16.02 5.15 -5.71
CA GLY A 136 17.44 5.13 -5.36
C GLY A 136 17.69 4.68 -3.91
N GLY A 137 18.94 4.46 -3.54
CA GLY A 137 19.30 3.98 -2.21
C GLY A 137 18.99 2.51 -1.95
N THR A 138 18.68 2.17 -0.71
CA THR A 138 18.34 0.80 -0.30
C THR A 138 17.02 0.79 0.48
N LEU A 139 16.24 -0.29 0.38
CA LEU A 139 14.99 -0.43 1.13
C LEU A 139 15.23 -0.37 2.65
N ARG A 140 16.30 -1.02 3.13
CA ARG A 140 16.68 -0.94 4.54
C ARG A 140 17.00 0.48 5.00
N GLY A 141 17.72 1.26 4.19
CA GLY A 141 18.01 2.67 4.45
C GLY A 141 16.72 3.50 4.53
N ARG A 142 15.86 3.35 3.53
CA ARG A 142 14.55 4.02 3.46
C ARG A 142 13.65 3.75 4.68
N ILE A 143 13.60 2.49 5.12
CA ILE A 143 12.82 2.12 6.31
C ILE A 143 13.44 2.74 7.58
N ARG A 144 14.77 2.73 7.73
CA ARG A 144 15.44 3.36 8.89
C ARG A 144 15.18 4.85 8.96
N GLU A 145 15.29 5.58 7.86
CA GLU A 145 14.96 7.00 7.77
C GLU A 145 13.50 7.27 8.18
N ALA A 146 12.58 6.42 7.73
CA ALA A 146 11.18 6.54 8.13
C ALA A 146 10.98 6.26 9.62
N LEU A 147 11.66 5.26 10.19
CA LEU A 147 11.61 4.96 11.62
C LEU A 147 12.20 6.09 12.48
N GLU A 148 13.29 6.72 12.06
CA GLU A 148 13.85 7.90 12.71
C GLU A 148 12.85 9.07 12.73
N ARG A 149 12.10 9.25 11.64
CA ARG A 149 11.14 10.35 11.49
C ARG A 149 9.79 10.09 12.16
N TYR A 150 9.26 8.86 12.07
CA TYR A 150 7.89 8.53 12.45
C TYR A 150 7.80 7.52 13.62
N GLY A 151 8.93 7.01 14.09
CA GLY A 151 8.98 6.01 15.16
C GLY A 151 8.30 4.70 14.77
N SER A 152 7.73 4.02 15.76
CA SER A 152 7.06 2.73 15.60
C SER A 152 5.73 2.77 14.81
N ARG A 153 5.37 3.91 14.22
CA ARG A 153 4.13 4.09 13.44
C ARG A 153 4.24 3.70 11.96
N VAL A 154 5.42 3.29 11.52
CA VAL A 154 5.70 2.97 10.12
C VAL A 154 5.05 1.66 9.70
N VAL A 155 4.30 1.69 8.61
CA VAL A 155 3.75 0.53 7.88
C VAL A 155 4.37 0.49 6.49
N LEU A 156 4.85 -0.67 6.05
CA LEU A 156 5.45 -0.84 4.71
C LEU A 156 4.37 -1.28 3.70
N ALA A 157 4.11 -0.45 2.69
CA ALA A 157 3.34 -0.88 1.52
C ALA A 157 4.24 -1.67 0.56
N LEU A 158 3.94 -2.95 0.37
CA LEU A 158 4.60 -3.79 -0.62
C LEU A 158 3.91 -3.57 -1.97
N GLU A 159 4.56 -2.82 -2.83
CA GLU A 159 4.13 -2.60 -4.21
C GLU A 159 4.85 -3.63 -5.08
N CYS A 160 4.11 -4.64 -5.53
CA CYS A 160 4.66 -5.83 -6.19
C CYS A 160 4.49 -5.81 -7.72
N SER A 161 3.86 -4.76 -8.26
CA SER A 161 3.66 -4.62 -9.70
C SER A 161 5.00 -4.49 -10.44
N PRO A 162 5.24 -5.29 -11.50
CA PRO A 162 6.47 -5.19 -12.27
C PRO A 162 6.62 -3.82 -12.94
N CYS A 163 7.84 -3.29 -12.97
CA CYS A 163 8.14 -2.00 -13.58
C CYS A 163 9.37 -2.10 -14.50
N ALA A 164 9.26 -1.55 -15.70
CA ALA A 164 10.35 -1.49 -16.68
C ALA A 164 10.87 -0.06 -16.85
N PHE A 165 12.18 0.05 -16.89
CA PHE A 165 12.91 1.32 -17.05
C PHE A 165 13.79 1.25 -18.29
N VAL A 166 13.91 2.36 -19.02
CA VAL A 166 14.90 2.54 -20.08
C VAL A 166 16.05 3.36 -19.52
N LEU A 167 17.24 2.82 -19.49
CA LEU A 167 18.40 3.47 -18.88
C LEU A 167 19.21 4.29 -19.91
N PRO A 168 19.71 5.47 -19.53
CA PRO A 168 19.56 6.13 -18.24
C PRO A 168 18.14 6.66 -18.00
N CYS A 169 17.65 6.58 -16.76
CA CYS A 169 16.31 7.02 -16.34
C CYS A 169 16.45 8.07 -15.21
N PRO A 170 16.80 9.32 -15.53
CA PRO A 170 17.13 10.33 -14.51
C PRO A 170 15.93 10.78 -13.68
N ASP A 171 14.73 10.65 -14.19
CA ASP A 171 13.46 10.96 -13.50
C ASP A 171 12.94 9.80 -12.65
N GLY A 172 13.55 8.62 -12.76
CA GLY A 172 13.12 7.41 -12.05
C GLY A 172 11.73 6.90 -12.50
N GLN A 173 11.18 7.40 -13.61
CA GLN A 173 9.86 7.01 -14.09
C GLN A 173 9.95 5.73 -14.93
N GLY A 174 9.38 4.65 -14.40
CA GLY A 174 9.24 3.38 -15.11
C GLY A 174 7.84 3.20 -15.70
N THR A 175 7.71 2.20 -16.54
CA THR A 175 6.42 1.74 -17.07
C THR A 175 5.98 0.50 -16.33
N THR A 176 4.82 0.55 -15.67
CA THR A 176 4.22 -0.62 -15.04
C THR A 176 3.88 -1.67 -16.09
N LEU A 177 4.20 -2.92 -15.82
CA LEU A 177 3.92 -4.07 -16.67
C LEU A 177 2.84 -4.94 -16.04
N THR A 178 2.04 -5.56 -16.89
CA THR A 178 1.23 -6.70 -16.50
C THR A 178 2.08 -7.97 -16.41
N LEU A 179 1.61 -8.98 -15.69
CA LEU A 179 2.30 -10.29 -15.64
C LEU A 179 2.46 -10.95 -17.03
N PRO A 180 1.47 -10.91 -17.94
CA PRO A 180 1.67 -11.37 -19.32
C PRO A 180 2.77 -10.62 -20.07
N GLU A 181 2.82 -9.28 -19.98
CA GLU A 181 3.88 -8.48 -20.60
C GLU A 181 5.26 -8.77 -20.03
N LEU A 182 5.36 -8.97 -18.71
CA LEU A 182 6.60 -9.41 -18.06
C LEU A 182 7.09 -10.73 -18.66
N ARG A 183 6.21 -11.73 -18.74
CA ARG A 183 6.53 -13.06 -19.29
C ARG A 183 6.94 -13.00 -20.76
N GLU A 184 6.24 -12.19 -21.56
CA GLU A 184 6.58 -11.97 -22.96
C GLU A 184 7.98 -11.37 -23.13
N ARG A 185 8.31 -10.31 -22.35
CA ARG A 185 9.65 -9.69 -22.40
C ARG A 185 10.73 -10.66 -22.00
N PHE A 186 10.50 -11.45 -20.93
CA PHE A 186 11.46 -12.48 -20.50
C PHE A 186 11.72 -13.53 -21.58
N ALA A 187 10.67 -14.01 -22.25
CA ALA A 187 10.80 -14.98 -23.34
C ALA A 187 11.49 -14.37 -24.58
N ARG A 188 11.07 -13.16 -25.00
CA ARG A 188 11.59 -12.46 -26.18
C ARG A 188 13.09 -12.16 -26.06
N HIS A 189 13.53 -11.68 -24.90
CA HIS A 189 14.91 -11.23 -24.67
C HIS A 189 15.75 -12.25 -23.89
N GLN A 190 15.23 -13.46 -23.63
CA GLN A 190 15.89 -14.51 -22.86
C GLN A 190 16.48 -13.98 -21.55
N CYS A 191 15.70 -13.16 -20.84
CA CYS A 191 16.13 -12.48 -19.63
C CYS A 191 16.47 -13.48 -18.53
N ARG A 192 17.58 -13.23 -17.83
CA ARG A 192 17.93 -13.93 -16.59
C ARG A 192 17.54 -13.06 -15.40
N ALA A 193 16.89 -13.68 -14.41
CA ALA A 193 16.50 -13.03 -13.17
C ALA A 193 17.62 -13.07 -12.13
N TRP A 194 17.73 -11.99 -11.36
CA TRP A 194 18.65 -11.85 -10.25
C TRP A 194 17.94 -11.19 -9.07
N PHE A 195 18.31 -11.52 -7.85
CA PHE A 195 17.81 -10.85 -6.66
C PHE A 195 18.67 -9.62 -6.32
N SER A 196 18.02 -8.51 -6.01
CA SER A 196 18.67 -7.29 -5.53
C SER A 196 18.55 -7.19 -4.01
N GLU A 197 19.67 -7.30 -3.31
CA GLU A 197 19.73 -7.09 -1.85
C GLU A 197 19.44 -5.63 -1.45
N ASN A 198 19.65 -4.67 -2.36
CA ASN A 198 19.36 -3.27 -2.10
C ASN A 198 17.86 -2.98 -2.13
N PHE A 199 17.16 -3.55 -3.11
CA PHE A 199 15.74 -3.28 -3.33
C PHE A 199 14.83 -4.38 -2.78
N TYR A 200 15.39 -5.52 -2.37
CA TYR A 200 14.63 -6.69 -1.94
C TYR A 200 13.62 -7.17 -2.99
N CYS A 201 13.97 -7.07 -4.26
CA CYS A 201 13.15 -7.52 -5.38
C CYS A 201 13.98 -8.28 -6.42
N GLN A 202 13.31 -8.91 -7.37
CA GLN A 202 13.95 -9.49 -8.53
C GLN A 202 14.23 -8.41 -9.57
N TYR A 203 15.31 -8.57 -10.33
CA TYR A 203 15.57 -7.71 -11.48
C TYR A 203 16.09 -8.51 -12.67
N ALA A 204 15.88 -7.97 -13.86
CA ALA A 204 16.46 -8.44 -15.10
C ALA A 204 16.88 -7.25 -15.96
N THR A 205 17.92 -7.46 -16.78
CA THR A 205 18.35 -6.46 -17.77
C THR A 205 18.43 -7.08 -19.15
N TYR A 206 18.12 -6.29 -20.18
CA TYR A 206 18.30 -6.66 -21.58
C TYR A 206 18.60 -5.41 -22.43
N ARG A 207 19.10 -5.63 -23.65
CA ARG A 207 19.34 -4.57 -24.63
C ARG A 207 18.33 -4.67 -25.77
N GLU A 208 17.76 -3.54 -26.16
CA GLU A 208 16.88 -3.40 -27.31
C GLU A 208 17.13 -2.02 -27.96
N ALA A 209 17.33 -1.99 -29.28
CA ALA A 209 17.61 -0.76 -30.03
C ALA A 209 18.72 0.11 -29.38
N GLU A 210 19.86 -0.50 -29.05
CA GLU A 210 21.03 0.15 -28.39
C GLU A 210 20.78 0.72 -26.99
N ARG A 211 19.58 0.53 -26.41
CA ARG A 211 19.24 0.97 -25.07
C ARG A 211 19.28 -0.19 -24.09
N LEU A 212 19.74 0.11 -22.87
CA LEU A 212 19.68 -0.83 -21.76
C LEU A 212 18.32 -0.70 -21.07
N HIS A 213 17.64 -1.84 -20.90
CA HIS A 213 16.40 -1.94 -20.16
C HIS A 213 16.64 -2.66 -18.85
N LEU A 214 16.00 -2.16 -17.78
CA LEU A 214 15.95 -2.77 -16.46
C LEU A 214 14.49 -3.09 -16.14
N ILE A 215 14.23 -4.31 -15.69
CA ILE A 215 12.92 -4.68 -15.14
C ILE A 215 13.11 -4.97 -13.67
N LEU A 216 12.29 -4.35 -12.80
CA LEU A 216 12.15 -4.69 -11.40
C LEU A 216 10.80 -5.38 -11.21
N TYR A 217 10.76 -6.46 -10.44
CA TYR A 217 9.52 -7.18 -10.16
C TYR A 217 9.65 -8.01 -8.88
N ASP A 218 8.51 -8.38 -8.32
CA ASP A 218 8.48 -9.25 -7.15
C ASP A 218 8.06 -10.68 -7.51
N ASN A 219 8.47 -11.59 -6.67
CA ASN A 219 7.97 -12.94 -6.58
C ASN A 219 7.74 -13.28 -5.11
N ALA A 220 7.26 -14.48 -4.86
CA ALA A 220 6.97 -14.94 -3.52
C ALA A 220 8.16 -14.80 -2.55
N ALA A 221 9.37 -15.16 -3.00
CA ALA A 221 10.57 -15.07 -2.15
C ALA A 221 10.99 -13.63 -1.83
N SER A 222 10.87 -12.71 -2.79
CA SER A 222 11.19 -11.30 -2.54
C SER A 222 10.15 -10.60 -1.65
N VAL A 223 8.87 -10.95 -1.79
CA VAL A 223 7.82 -10.49 -0.87
C VAL A 223 8.09 -10.97 0.55
N GLN A 224 8.43 -12.25 0.73
CA GLN A 224 8.80 -12.78 2.05
C GLN A 224 10.02 -12.05 2.61
N ALA A 225 11.06 -11.82 1.82
CA ALA A 225 12.26 -11.08 2.24
C ALA A 225 11.94 -9.64 2.69
N LYS A 226 10.99 -8.96 2.03
CA LYS A 226 10.50 -7.63 2.47
C LYS A 226 9.72 -7.71 3.78
N LEU A 227 8.89 -8.74 3.97
CA LEU A 227 8.16 -8.97 5.23
C LEU A 227 9.13 -9.27 6.38
N ASP A 228 10.15 -10.09 6.15
CA ASP A 228 11.17 -10.41 7.14
C ASP A 228 11.97 -9.16 7.54
N LEU A 229 12.32 -8.31 6.55
CA LEU A 229 12.97 -7.03 6.81
C LEU A 229 12.09 -6.10 7.65
N ALA A 230 10.80 -6.01 7.34
CA ALA A 230 9.85 -5.21 8.10
C ALA A 230 9.71 -5.71 9.56
N ALA A 231 9.67 -7.02 9.76
CA ALA A 231 9.64 -7.64 11.08
C ALA A 231 10.95 -7.42 11.85
N GLU A 232 12.10 -7.59 11.20
CA GLU A 232 13.44 -7.35 11.78
C GLU A 232 13.58 -5.92 12.31
N LEU A 233 13.09 -4.95 11.52
CA LEU A 233 13.19 -3.53 11.86
C LEU A 233 12.06 -3.03 12.77
N GLY A 234 11.12 -3.90 13.16
CA GLY A 234 10.07 -3.58 14.15
C GLY A 234 9.00 -2.62 13.64
N LEU A 235 8.60 -2.73 12.37
CA LEU A 235 7.52 -1.91 11.80
C LEU A 235 6.17 -2.23 12.45
N ALA A 236 5.23 -1.27 12.40
CA ALA A 236 3.85 -1.45 12.86
C ALA A 236 3.08 -2.50 12.03
N GLY A 237 3.52 -2.76 10.80
CA GLY A 237 2.91 -3.75 9.93
C GLY A 237 3.38 -3.64 8.48
N ALA A 238 2.79 -4.47 7.63
CA ALA A 238 2.97 -4.41 6.20
C ALA A 238 1.61 -4.49 5.48
N LEU A 239 1.44 -3.72 4.43
CA LEU A 239 0.26 -3.74 3.56
C LEU A 239 0.63 -4.41 2.24
N VAL A 240 -0.20 -5.34 1.79
CA VAL A 240 -0.03 -6.09 0.54
C VAL A 240 -1.33 -6.03 -0.24
N CYS A 241 -1.26 -5.90 -1.57
CA CYS A 241 -2.42 -5.97 -2.44
C CYS A 241 -2.60 -7.39 -2.97
N TRP A 242 -3.78 -7.98 -2.75
CA TRP A 242 -4.10 -9.35 -3.17
C TRP A 242 -3.94 -9.54 -4.67
N GLU A 243 -4.38 -8.58 -5.47
CA GLU A 243 -4.34 -8.64 -6.93
C GLU A 243 -2.91 -8.73 -7.46
N GLU A 244 -1.94 -8.15 -6.73
CA GLU A 244 -0.53 -8.19 -7.12
C GLU A 244 0.16 -9.49 -6.74
N ILE A 245 -0.32 -10.17 -5.68
CA ILE A 245 0.34 -11.36 -5.12
C ILE A 245 -0.42 -12.66 -5.36
N SER A 246 -1.67 -12.62 -5.81
CA SER A 246 -2.52 -13.80 -6.01
C SER A 246 -1.96 -14.81 -7.02
N GLY A 247 -1.08 -14.35 -7.92
CA GLY A 247 -0.35 -15.22 -8.87
C GLY A 247 0.89 -15.90 -8.28
N PHE A 248 1.26 -15.62 -7.03
CA PHE A 248 2.39 -16.26 -6.37
C PHE A 248 1.94 -17.58 -5.73
N GLN A 249 2.82 -18.59 -5.76
CA GLN A 249 2.43 -19.90 -5.21
C GLN A 249 2.19 -19.82 -3.69
N PRO A 250 1.18 -20.55 -3.15
CA PRO A 250 0.79 -20.50 -1.72
C PRO A 250 1.87 -20.92 -0.72
N SER A 251 2.95 -21.56 -1.16
CA SER A 251 4.03 -22.08 -0.31
C SER A 251 4.85 -21.00 0.41
N VAL A 252 4.51 -19.73 0.26
CA VAL A 252 5.29 -18.59 0.75
C VAL A 252 4.57 -17.77 1.83
N TRP A 253 3.33 -18.12 2.16
CA TRP A 253 2.52 -17.38 3.14
C TRP A 253 2.37 -18.11 4.46
#